data_d2b5591755d7c5667f29cbd22fc79c37
#
_entry.id   d2b5591755d7c5667f29cbd22fc79c37
#
_cell.length_a   1.000
_cell.length_b   1.000
_cell.length_c   1.000
_cell.angle_alpha   90.00
_cell.angle_beta   90.00
_cell.angle_gamma   90.00
#
_symmetry.space_group_name_H-M   'P 1'
#
loop_
_entity.id
_entity.type
_entity.pdbx_description
1 polymer ?
#
loop_
_entity_poly.entity_id
_entity_poly.type
_entity_poly.pdbx_seq_one_letter_code
_entity_poly.pdbx_strand_id
1 'polypeptide(L)'
;MNPIDTMDSGTLTMVVLIVAFAVFAIFATLGWLYFQSRVRAARAAKWLAGAYGTWTGLEDSGTWERSRATSSLRSWYGVESQADLDALLEDLVRSRQTGNPAWDAGRGADTVRIGFAAGYLSDSDVKDWTFRIAEVLQGRYASWQQYATAFEAGMHAWQDRSGVQDAEARGRVQRNVPLLVAQVWPAVDFKTPFE
;
A
#
# COMPACT_ATOMS: atom_id res chain seq x y z
N MET A 1 29.50 -10.28 51.76
CA MET A 1 30.47 -10.80 50.78
C MET A 1 29.81 -10.67 49.42
N ASN A 2 30.32 -9.86 48.53
CA ASN A 2 29.67 -9.59 47.24
C ASN A 2 30.03 -10.74 46.26
N PRO A 3 29.09 -11.43 45.61
CA PRO A 3 29.38 -12.60 44.74
C PRO A 3 30.34 -12.26 43.59
N ILE A 4 30.59 -10.98 43.31
CA ILE A 4 31.54 -10.53 42.27
C ILE A 4 33.00 -10.66 42.74
N ASP A 5 33.26 -10.59 44.06
CA ASP A 5 34.62 -10.61 44.61
C ASP A 5 35.28 -12.01 44.61
N THR A 6 34.54 -13.05 44.20
CA THR A 6 35.02 -14.45 44.16
C THR A 6 35.24 -15.00 42.76
N MET A 7 34.96 -14.23 41.69
CA MET A 7 35.21 -14.67 40.32
C MET A 7 36.66 -14.47 39.93
N ASP A 8 37.29 -15.52 39.40
CA ASP A 8 38.61 -15.38 38.82
C ASP A 8 38.58 -14.51 37.52
N SER A 9 39.69 -13.95 37.12
CA SER A 9 39.76 -13.02 35.98
C SER A 9 39.38 -13.69 34.65
N GLY A 10 39.56 -14.99 34.51
CA GLY A 10 39.17 -15.75 33.31
C GLY A 10 37.67 -15.90 33.19
N THR A 11 36.99 -16.22 34.32
CA THR A 11 35.52 -16.32 34.40
C THR A 11 34.86 -14.99 34.14
N LEU A 12 35.38 -13.88 34.71
CA LEU A 12 34.88 -12.54 34.45
C LEU A 12 34.98 -12.14 32.98
N THR A 13 36.13 -12.40 32.35
CA THR A 13 36.35 -12.12 30.93
C THR A 13 35.38 -12.91 30.05
N MET A 14 35.16 -14.18 30.35
CA MET A 14 34.23 -15.04 29.60
C MET A 14 32.77 -14.52 29.71
N VAL A 15 32.34 -14.13 30.90
CA VAL A 15 31.00 -13.54 31.11
C VAL A 15 30.82 -12.25 30.31
N VAL A 16 31.81 -11.36 30.34
CA VAL A 16 31.80 -10.11 29.57
C VAL A 16 31.68 -10.37 28.09
N LEU A 17 32.43 -11.33 27.55
CA LEU A 17 32.36 -11.69 26.12
C LEU A 17 31.02 -12.30 25.73
N ILE A 18 30.43 -13.14 26.59
CA ILE A 18 29.09 -13.71 26.33
C ILE A 18 28.04 -12.61 26.30
N VAL A 19 28.07 -11.68 27.26
CA VAL A 19 27.14 -10.56 27.32
C VAL A 19 27.31 -9.66 26.11
N ALA A 20 28.53 -9.30 25.74
CA ALA A 20 28.82 -8.49 24.57
C ALA A 20 28.32 -9.15 23.27
N PHE A 21 28.54 -10.46 23.12
CA PHE A 21 28.03 -11.22 21.98
C PHE A 21 26.47 -11.26 21.94
N ALA A 22 25.83 -11.48 23.10
CA ALA A 22 24.37 -11.47 23.19
C ALA A 22 23.79 -10.10 22.80
N VAL A 23 24.36 -9.03 23.31
CA VAL A 23 23.99 -7.65 22.97
C VAL A 23 24.16 -7.39 21.47
N PHE A 24 25.30 -7.78 20.89
CA PHE A 24 25.54 -7.66 19.45
C PHE A 24 24.52 -8.45 18.63
N ALA A 25 24.23 -9.69 19.02
CA ALA A 25 23.25 -10.52 18.33
C ALA A 25 21.83 -9.89 18.36
N ILE A 26 21.44 -9.30 19.49
CA ILE A 26 20.17 -8.58 19.61
C ILE A 26 20.12 -7.39 18.64
N PHE A 27 21.16 -6.54 18.63
CA PHE A 27 21.20 -5.39 17.72
C PHE A 27 21.25 -5.80 16.26
N ALA A 28 22.00 -6.85 15.90
CA ALA A 28 22.05 -7.38 14.55
C ALA A 28 20.66 -7.91 14.10
N THR A 29 19.96 -8.63 15.01
CA THR A 29 18.60 -9.13 14.73
C THR A 29 17.60 -7.99 14.57
N LEU A 30 17.61 -7.00 15.46
CA LEU A 30 16.73 -5.83 15.37
C LEU A 30 17.03 -5.01 14.10
N GLY A 31 18.29 -4.81 13.77
CA GLY A 31 18.71 -4.15 12.53
C GLY A 31 18.24 -4.89 11.28
N TRP A 32 18.35 -6.22 11.26
CA TRP A 32 17.84 -7.06 10.19
C TRP A 32 16.31 -6.97 10.06
N LEU A 33 15.57 -7.07 11.15
CA LEU A 33 14.11 -6.94 11.15
C LEU A 33 13.66 -5.56 10.66
N TYR A 34 14.33 -4.49 11.12
CA TYR A 34 14.07 -3.14 10.64
C TYR A 34 14.33 -3.01 9.14
N PHE A 35 15.47 -3.52 8.64
CA PHE A 35 15.78 -3.50 7.21
C PHE A 35 14.72 -4.25 6.39
N GLN A 36 14.33 -5.45 6.82
CA GLN A 36 13.28 -6.24 6.16
C GLN A 36 11.94 -5.49 6.13
N SER A 37 11.56 -4.82 7.21
CA SER A 37 10.32 -4.05 7.27
C SER A 37 10.32 -2.90 6.25
N ARG A 38 11.46 -2.23 6.09
CA ARG A 38 11.62 -1.13 5.11
C ARG A 38 11.54 -1.64 3.66
N VAL A 39 12.17 -2.77 3.37
CA VAL A 39 12.10 -3.38 2.04
C VAL A 39 10.67 -3.80 1.69
N ARG A 40 9.95 -4.40 2.64
CA ARG A 40 8.53 -4.78 2.45
C ARG A 40 7.65 -3.55 2.23
N ALA A 41 7.82 -2.51 3.02
CA ALA A 41 7.07 -1.26 2.86
C ALA A 41 7.31 -0.62 1.48
N ALA A 42 8.57 -0.59 1.02
CA ALA A 42 8.90 -0.07 -0.31
C ALA A 42 8.28 -0.90 -1.46
N ARG A 43 8.23 -2.23 -1.31
CA ARG A 43 7.53 -3.11 -2.28
C ARG A 43 6.03 -2.85 -2.29
N ALA A 44 5.41 -2.76 -1.12
CA ALA A 44 3.99 -2.48 -0.98
C ALA A 44 3.63 -1.13 -1.63
N ALA A 45 4.41 -0.08 -1.37
CA ALA A 45 4.20 1.23 -1.98
C ALA A 45 4.31 1.20 -3.51
N LYS A 46 5.30 0.50 -4.07
CA LYS A 46 5.44 0.32 -5.52
C LYS A 46 4.28 -0.46 -6.12
N TRP A 47 3.84 -1.52 -5.45
CA TRP A 47 2.71 -2.32 -5.91
C TRP A 47 1.42 -1.49 -5.89
N LEU A 48 1.18 -0.77 -4.80
CA LEU A 48 0.03 0.13 -4.69
C LEU A 48 0.03 1.18 -5.80
N ALA A 49 1.21 1.74 -6.12
CA ALA A 49 1.38 2.68 -7.23
C ALA A 49 1.02 2.05 -8.58
N GLY A 50 1.36 0.78 -8.79
CA GLY A 50 0.93 0.01 -9.95
C GLY A 50 -0.59 -0.12 -10.05
N ALA A 51 -1.27 -0.28 -8.93
CA ALA A 51 -2.73 -0.43 -8.87
C ALA A 51 -3.46 0.91 -9.11
N TYR A 52 -3.15 1.95 -8.34
CA TYR A 52 -3.85 3.25 -8.52
C TYR A 52 -3.41 4.00 -9.79
N GLY A 53 -2.20 3.76 -10.28
CA GLY A 53 -1.69 4.40 -11.48
C GLY A 53 -2.56 4.16 -12.72
N THR A 54 -3.32 3.06 -12.76
CA THR A 54 -4.32 2.81 -13.81
C THR A 54 -5.33 3.95 -13.90
N TRP A 55 -5.71 4.53 -12.76
CA TRP A 55 -6.63 5.66 -12.67
C TRP A 55 -5.92 7.01 -12.79
N THR A 56 -4.87 7.23 -11.99
CA THR A 56 -4.24 8.56 -11.83
C THR A 56 -3.12 8.83 -12.82
N GLY A 57 -2.50 7.77 -13.38
CA GLY A 57 -1.28 7.88 -14.18
C GLY A 57 -0.02 8.12 -13.34
N LEU A 58 1.09 8.30 -14.06
CA LEU A 58 2.41 8.56 -13.45
C LEU A 58 2.57 10.03 -13.04
N GLU A 59 1.87 10.93 -13.72
CA GLU A 59 2.00 12.37 -13.52
C GLU A 59 1.43 12.83 -12.17
N ASP A 60 0.44 12.13 -11.64
CA ASP A 60 -0.17 12.44 -10.34
C ASP A 60 0.49 11.68 -9.16
N SER A 61 1.72 11.18 -9.38
CA SER A 61 2.55 10.61 -8.31
C SER A 61 3.07 11.68 -7.34
N GLY A 62 2.74 12.95 -7.57
CA GLY A 62 3.05 14.07 -6.70
C GLY A 62 2.44 13.92 -5.31
N THR A 63 3.14 14.44 -4.30
CA THR A 63 2.63 14.53 -2.93
C THR A 63 1.42 15.44 -2.89
N TRP A 64 0.27 14.88 -2.53
CA TRP A 64 -0.90 15.68 -2.23
C TRP A 64 -0.63 16.57 -1.01
N GLU A 65 -0.98 17.84 -1.09
CA GLU A 65 -1.06 18.66 0.12
C GLU A 65 -2.19 18.15 1.04
N ARG A 66 -1.94 18.16 2.34
CA ARG A 66 -2.91 17.66 3.33
C ARG A 66 -4.29 18.30 3.19
N SER A 67 -4.34 19.62 3.02
CA SER A 67 -5.59 20.38 2.85
C SER A 67 -6.38 19.93 1.62
N ARG A 68 -5.69 19.75 0.50
CA ARG A 68 -6.29 19.24 -0.74
C ARG A 68 -6.79 17.80 -0.59
N ALA A 69 -5.98 16.95 0.02
CA ALA A 69 -6.35 15.55 0.27
C ALA A 69 -7.61 15.45 1.14
N THR A 70 -7.65 16.17 2.26
CA THR A 70 -8.80 16.21 3.17
C THR A 70 -10.05 16.75 2.46
N SER A 71 -9.93 17.84 1.71
CA SER A 71 -11.04 18.43 0.95
C SER A 71 -11.59 17.46 -0.11
N SER A 72 -10.70 16.75 -0.81
CA SER A 72 -11.10 15.77 -1.83
C SER A 72 -11.83 14.58 -1.23
N LEU A 73 -11.32 14.01 -0.13
CA LEU A 73 -12.00 12.91 0.57
C LEU A 73 -13.39 13.32 1.05
N ARG A 74 -13.54 14.52 1.61
CA ARG A 74 -14.83 15.05 2.02
C ARG A 74 -15.77 15.23 0.84
N SER A 75 -15.32 15.88 -0.24
CA SER A 75 -16.17 16.22 -1.38
C SER A 75 -16.59 15.01 -2.22
N TRP A 76 -15.70 14.00 -2.37
CA TRP A 76 -15.98 12.84 -3.22
C TRP A 76 -16.69 11.72 -2.49
N TYR A 77 -16.41 11.55 -1.19
CA TYR A 77 -16.84 10.38 -0.43
C TYR A 77 -17.51 10.72 0.91
N GLY A 78 -17.58 11.99 1.31
CA GLY A 78 -18.10 12.38 2.62
C GLY A 78 -17.23 11.98 3.81
N VAL A 79 -15.94 11.68 3.57
CA VAL A 79 -14.98 11.24 4.59
C VAL A 79 -14.43 12.45 5.34
N GLU A 80 -14.67 12.49 6.65
CA GLU A 80 -14.20 13.55 7.56
C GLU A 80 -13.27 13.04 8.67
N SER A 81 -13.17 11.73 8.83
CA SER A 81 -12.36 11.10 9.86
C SER A 81 -11.67 9.83 9.36
N GLN A 82 -10.71 9.31 10.14
CA GLN A 82 -10.11 8.00 9.89
C GLN A 82 -11.17 6.89 9.87
N ALA A 83 -12.14 6.92 10.79
CA ALA A 83 -13.17 5.90 10.87
C ALA A 83 -14.07 5.88 9.61
N ASP A 84 -14.39 7.06 9.06
CA ASP A 84 -15.15 7.15 7.79
C ASP A 84 -14.32 6.58 6.63
N LEU A 85 -13.00 6.88 6.62
CA LEU A 85 -12.09 6.37 5.61
C LEU A 85 -11.97 4.85 5.68
N ASP A 86 -11.82 4.29 6.86
CA ASP A 86 -11.74 2.83 7.06
C ASP A 86 -13.03 2.14 6.60
N ALA A 87 -14.18 2.71 6.90
CA ALA A 87 -15.47 2.19 6.43
C ALA A 87 -15.58 2.22 4.89
N LEU A 88 -15.15 3.31 4.25
CA LEU A 88 -15.10 3.43 2.79
C LEU A 88 -14.17 2.39 2.17
N LEU A 89 -12.95 2.26 2.71
CA LEU A 89 -11.96 1.30 2.21
C LEU A 89 -12.45 -0.14 2.36
N GLU A 90 -13.14 -0.46 3.47
CA GLU A 90 -13.77 -1.76 3.67
C GLU A 90 -14.81 -2.07 2.58
N ASP A 91 -15.64 -1.09 2.23
CA ASP A 91 -16.65 -1.25 1.18
C ASP A 91 -16.02 -1.40 -0.21
N LEU A 92 -14.95 -0.65 -0.50
CA LEU A 92 -14.22 -0.74 -1.76
C LEU A 92 -13.51 -2.10 -1.90
N VAL A 93 -12.82 -2.57 -0.87
CA VAL A 93 -12.14 -3.87 -0.87
C VAL A 93 -13.13 -5.02 -1.02
N ARG A 94 -14.30 -4.93 -0.41
CA ARG A 94 -15.39 -5.92 -0.56
C ARG A 94 -16.24 -5.76 -1.81
N SER A 95 -15.89 -4.81 -2.68
CA SER A 95 -16.62 -4.51 -3.92
C SER A 95 -18.11 -4.18 -3.71
N ARG A 96 -18.44 -3.54 -2.58
CA ARG A 96 -19.83 -3.17 -2.23
C ARG A 96 -20.31 -1.92 -2.94
N GLN A 97 -19.39 -1.09 -3.44
CA GLN A 97 -19.73 0.16 -4.11
C GLN A 97 -20.30 -0.06 -5.51
N THR A 98 -19.65 -0.91 -6.30
CA THR A 98 -20.07 -1.13 -7.70
C THR A 98 -20.29 -2.59 -8.07
N GLY A 99 -19.81 -3.52 -7.25
CA GLY A 99 -19.79 -4.95 -7.54
C GLY A 99 -18.66 -5.38 -8.49
N ASN A 100 -17.80 -4.44 -8.94
CA ASN A 100 -16.65 -4.76 -9.77
C ASN A 100 -15.36 -4.68 -8.94
N PRO A 101 -14.69 -5.82 -8.66
CA PRO A 101 -13.53 -5.85 -7.78
C PRO A 101 -12.33 -5.05 -8.30
N ALA A 102 -12.10 -5.01 -9.62
CA ALA A 102 -10.99 -4.25 -10.18
C ALA A 102 -11.20 -2.75 -10.04
N TRP A 103 -12.39 -2.27 -10.38
CA TRP A 103 -12.75 -0.86 -10.28
C TRP A 103 -12.77 -0.38 -8.83
N ASP A 104 -13.44 -1.13 -7.94
CA ASP A 104 -13.56 -0.74 -6.54
C ASP A 104 -12.19 -0.82 -5.82
N ALA A 105 -11.43 -1.91 -5.99
CA ALA A 105 -10.12 -2.04 -5.36
C ALA A 105 -9.07 -1.06 -5.92
N GLY A 106 -9.13 -0.73 -7.21
CA GLY A 106 -8.27 0.29 -7.81
C GLY A 106 -8.55 1.69 -7.26
N ARG A 107 -9.82 2.04 -7.06
CA ARG A 107 -10.23 3.25 -6.34
C ARG A 107 -9.79 3.21 -4.88
N GLY A 108 -9.90 2.05 -4.24
CA GLY A 108 -9.38 1.83 -2.89
C GLY A 108 -7.89 2.13 -2.79
N ALA A 109 -7.10 1.69 -3.75
CA ALA A 109 -5.66 1.96 -3.81
C ALA A 109 -5.37 3.48 -3.89
N ASP A 110 -6.10 4.23 -4.70
CA ASP A 110 -5.98 5.70 -4.76
C ASP A 110 -6.47 6.36 -3.47
N THR A 111 -7.57 5.87 -2.90
CA THR A 111 -8.12 6.36 -1.63
C THR A 111 -7.14 6.17 -0.46
N VAL A 112 -6.40 5.06 -0.40
CA VAL A 112 -5.32 4.83 0.58
C VAL A 112 -4.24 5.89 0.45
N ARG A 113 -3.78 6.19 -0.77
CA ARG A 113 -2.79 7.23 -1.04
C ARG A 113 -3.26 8.61 -0.56
N ILE A 114 -4.50 8.97 -0.88
CA ILE A 114 -5.09 10.26 -0.49
C ILE A 114 -5.29 10.31 1.03
N GLY A 115 -5.75 9.23 1.65
CA GLY A 115 -5.92 9.11 3.10
C GLY A 115 -4.62 9.27 3.88
N PHE A 116 -3.52 8.73 3.35
CA PHE A 116 -2.19 8.95 3.91
C PHE A 116 -1.78 10.43 3.82
N ALA A 117 -1.95 11.06 2.66
CA ALA A 117 -1.65 12.48 2.48
C ALA A 117 -2.53 13.39 3.36
N ALA A 118 -3.79 13.02 3.59
CA ALA A 118 -4.70 13.71 4.52
C ALA A 118 -4.28 13.55 6.00
N GLY A 119 -3.42 12.58 6.30
CA GLY A 119 -2.99 12.25 7.66
C GLY A 119 -4.02 11.42 8.44
N TYR A 120 -4.96 10.79 7.75
CA TYR A 120 -5.91 9.83 8.34
C TYR A 120 -5.30 8.43 8.47
N LEU A 121 -4.30 8.08 7.65
CA LEU A 121 -3.61 6.80 7.69
C LEU A 121 -2.13 6.99 8.09
N SER A 122 -1.63 6.07 8.91
CA SER A 122 -0.20 5.89 9.19
C SER A 122 0.47 5.02 8.13
N ASP A 123 1.81 4.93 8.14
CA ASP A 123 2.56 4.00 7.30
C ASP A 123 2.12 2.53 7.50
N SER A 124 1.75 2.16 8.73
CA SER A 124 1.24 0.83 9.04
C SER A 124 -0.11 0.58 8.37
N ASP A 125 -1.03 1.55 8.49
CA ASP A 125 -2.36 1.45 7.89
C ASP A 125 -2.28 1.34 6.36
N VAL A 126 -1.41 2.14 5.72
CA VAL A 126 -1.16 2.07 4.27
C VAL A 126 -0.70 0.68 3.87
N LYS A 127 0.22 0.07 4.63
CA LYS A 127 0.70 -1.27 4.38
C LYS A 127 -0.42 -2.30 4.50
N ASP A 128 -1.20 -2.24 5.56
CA ASP A 128 -2.26 -3.20 5.85
C ASP A 128 -3.38 -3.11 4.79
N TRP A 129 -3.79 -1.91 4.41
CA TRP A 129 -4.73 -1.71 3.31
C TRP A 129 -4.18 -2.16 1.96
N THR A 130 -2.89 -1.93 1.69
CA THR A 130 -2.24 -2.43 0.47
C THR A 130 -2.30 -3.95 0.39
N PHE A 131 -2.07 -4.65 1.48
CA PHE A 131 -2.13 -6.12 1.51
C PHE A 131 -3.54 -6.63 1.23
N ARG A 132 -4.55 -6.03 1.84
CA ARG A 132 -5.96 -6.39 1.62
C ARG A 132 -6.40 -6.15 0.18
N ILE A 133 -5.99 -5.02 -0.42
CA ILE A 133 -6.25 -4.72 -1.83
C ILE A 133 -5.54 -5.74 -2.74
N ALA A 134 -4.28 -6.05 -2.44
CA ALA A 134 -3.51 -7.01 -3.20
C ALA A 134 -4.11 -8.41 -3.14
N GLU A 135 -4.56 -8.87 -1.98
CA GLU A 135 -5.23 -10.15 -1.80
C GLU A 135 -6.46 -10.27 -2.72
N VAL A 136 -7.31 -9.24 -2.75
CA VAL A 136 -8.48 -9.20 -3.62
C VAL A 136 -8.10 -9.25 -5.10
N LEU A 137 -7.14 -8.42 -5.52
CA LEU A 137 -6.75 -8.32 -6.92
C LEU A 137 -5.98 -9.56 -7.38
N GLN A 138 -5.01 -10.02 -6.59
CA GLN A 138 -4.20 -11.21 -6.91
C GLN A 138 -5.02 -12.51 -6.85
N GLY A 139 -6.06 -12.57 -6.03
CA GLY A 139 -6.98 -13.69 -5.99
C GLY A 139 -7.88 -13.80 -7.23
N ARG A 140 -8.06 -12.72 -7.97
CA ARG A 140 -8.99 -12.66 -9.11
C ARG A 140 -8.31 -12.53 -10.47
N TYR A 141 -7.14 -11.89 -10.52
CA TYR A 141 -6.42 -11.60 -11.77
C TYR A 141 -5.03 -12.24 -11.72
N ALA A 142 -4.54 -12.67 -12.88
CA ALA A 142 -3.23 -13.30 -12.99
C ALA A 142 -2.10 -12.30 -13.27
N SER A 143 -2.43 -11.10 -13.75
CA SER A 143 -1.43 -10.10 -14.18
C SER A 143 -1.99 -8.69 -14.12
N TRP A 144 -1.10 -7.70 -14.16
CA TRP A 144 -1.44 -6.30 -14.32
C TRP A 144 -2.33 -6.04 -15.54
N GLN A 145 -2.07 -6.72 -16.65
CA GLN A 145 -2.87 -6.58 -17.88
C GLN A 145 -4.32 -7.02 -17.67
N GLN A 146 -4.54 -8.17 -17.03
CA GLN A 146 -5.89 -8.64 -16.71
C GLN A 146 -6.61 -7.71 -15.76
N TYR A 147 -5.89 -7.21 -14.73
CA TYR A 147 -6.43 -6.21 -13.81
C TYR A 147 -6.85 -4.93 -14.55
N ALA A 148 -5.98 -4.36 -15.40
CA ALA A 148 -6.27 -3.13 -16.13
C ALA A 148 -7.49 -3.27 -17.06
N THR A 149 -7.60 -4.38 -17.78
CA THR A 149 -8.76 -4.67 -18.63
C THR A 149 -10.05 -4.75 -17.81
N ALA A 150 -10.01 -5.41 -16.65
CA ALA A 150 -11.16 -5.52 -15.76
C ALA A 150 -11.49 -4.17 -15.09
N PHE A 151 -10.49 -3.36 -14.77
CA PHE A 151 -10.65 -2.01 -14.23
C PHE A 151 -11.37 -1.09 -15.21
N GLU A 152 -10.91 -1.06 -16.48
CA GLU A 152 -11.53 -0.27 -17.55
C GLU A 152 -12.99 -0.69 -17.78
N ALA A 153 -13.26 -1.99 -17.86
CA ALA A 153 -14.62 -2.50 -17.98
C ALA A 153 -15.51 -2.11 -16.79
N GLY A 154 -14.98 -2.17 -15.57
CA GLY A 154 -15.69 -1.75 -14.36
C GLY A 154 -16.00 -0.26 -14.33
N MET A 155 -15.06 0.58 -14.78
CA MET A 155 -15.25 2.02 -14.93
C MET A 155 -16.36 2.33 -15.91
N HIS A 156 -16.36 1.71 -17.09
CA HIS A 156 -17.42 1.92 -18.09
C HIS A 156 -18.79 1.51 -17.55
N ALA A 157 -18.89 0.33 -16.93
CA ALA A 157 -20.13 -0.14 -16.34
C ALA A 157 -20.64 0.76 -15.21
N TRP A 158 -19.72 1.39 -14.45
CA TRP A 158 -20.10 2.39 -13.43
C TRP A 158 -20.62 3.67 -14.10
N GLN A 159 -19.93 4.19 -15.11
CA GLN A 159 -20.36 5.38 -15.84
C GLN A 159 -21.76 5.19 -16.47
N ASP A 160 -22.00 4.04 -17.09
CA ASP A 160 -23.29 3.73 -17.71
C ASP A 160 -24.43 3.69 -16.70
N ARG A 161 -24.19 3.10 -15.51
CA ARG A 161 -25.20 3.02 -14.44
C ARG A 161 -25.45 4.36 -13.73
N SER A 162 -24.40 5.16 -13.55
CA SER A 162 -24.51 6.46 -12.86
C SER A 162 -24.99 7.59 -13.75
N GLY A 163 -25.04 7.38 -15.07
CA GLY A 163 -25.32 8.41 -16.06
C GLY A 163 -24.19 9.43 -16.21
N VAL A 164 -23.08 9.23 -15.53
CA VAL A 164 -21.89 10.09 -15.63
C VAL A 164 -21.10 9.70 -16.87
N GLN A 165 -21.13 10.53 -17.90
CA GLN A 165 -20.31 10.35 -19.10
C GLN A 165 -19.04 11.17 -18.96
N ASP A 166 -17.97 10.56 -18.46
CA ASP A 166 -16.65 11.19 -18.33
C ASP A 166 -15.68 10.63 -19.40
N ALA A 167 -15.70 11.28 -20.56
CA ALA A 167 -14.82 10.93 -21.67
C ALA A 167 -13.33 11.19 -21.33
N GLU A 168 -13.04 12.17 -20.46
CA GLU A 168 -11.69 12.46 -20.02
C GLU A 168 -11.15 11.31 -19.14
N ALA A 169 -11.95 10.78 -18.23
CA ALA A 169 -11.60 9.63 -17.40
C ALA A 169 -11.29 8.40 -18.26
N ARG A 170 -12.10 8.13 -19.30
CA ARG A 170 -11.84 7.04 -20.25
C ARG A 170 -10.51 7.23 -20.97
N GLY A 171 -10.29 8.42 -21.56
CA GLY A 171 -9.04 8.76 -22.22
C GLY A 171 -7.83 8.71 -21.29
N ARG A 172 -8.01 9.03 -20.01
CA ARG A 172 -6.96 8.94 -19.00
C ARG A 172 -6.51 7.51 -18.78
N VAL A 173 -7.42 6.57 -18.53
CA VAL A 173 -7.09 5.15 -18.36
C VAL A 173 -6.39 4.59 -19.61
N GLN A 174 -6.89 4.91 -20.79
CA GLN A 174 -6.28 4.48 -22.05
C GLN A 174 -4.86 5.02 -22.26
N ARG A 175 -4.56 6.23 -21.78
CA ARG A 175 -3.20 6.77 -21.82
C ARG A 175 -2.29 6.18 -20.73
N ASN A 176 -2.84 5.92 -19.54
CA ASN A 176 -2.06 5.48 -18.39
C ASN A 176 -1.56 4.05 -18.54
N VAL A 177 -2.40 3.13 -19.03
CA VAL A 177 -2.05 1.71 -19.12
C VAL A 177 -0.78 1.45 -19.94
N PRO A 178 -0.58 2.02 -21.15
CA PRO A 178 0.68 1.87 -21.88
C PRO A 178 1.91 2.40 -21.13
N LEU A 179 1.76 3.51 -20.40
CA LEU A 179 2.85 4.08 -19.60
C LEU A 179 3.20 3.18 -18.40
N LEU A 180 2.22 2.59 -17.74
CA LEU A 180 2.44 1.64 -16.65
C LEU A 180 3.11 0.36 -17.15
N VAL A 181 2.69 -0.16 -18.30
CA VAL A 181 3.33 -1.31 -18.97
C VAL A 181 4.80 -1.03 -19.26
N ALA A 182 5.13 0.18 -19.69
CA ALA A 182 6.51 0.53 -20.05
C ALA A 182 7.40 0.85 -18.85
N GLN A 183 6.86 1.46 -17.79
CA GLN A 183 7.69 2.12 -16.76
C GLN A 183 7.54 1.55 -15.35
N VAL A 184 6.37 1.00 -14.98
CA VAL A 184 6.09 0.59 -13.60
C VAL A 184 5.98 -0.92 -13.47
N TRP A 185 5.11 -1.53 -14.25
CA TRP A 185 4.79 -2.95 -14.10
C TRP A 185 5.94 -3.92 -14.37
N PRO A 186 6.94 -3.61 -15.26
CA PRO A 186 8.12 -4.47 -15.39
C PRO A 186 8.96 -4.58 -14.13
N ALA A 187 8.92 -3.55 -13.26
CA ALA A 187 9.67 -3.51 -12.00
C ALA A 187 8.86 -4.02 -10.79
N VAL A 188 7.59 -4.39 -10.99
CA VAL A 188 6.67 -4.78 -9.91
C VAL A 188 5.86 -6.00 -10.36
N ASP A 189 6.23 -7.17 -9.86
CA ASP A 189 5.44 -8.38 -10.11
C ASP A 189 4.04 -8.24 -9.51
N PHE A 190 3.00 -8.47 -10.34
CA PHE A 190 1.61 -8.44 -9.89
C PHE A 190 1.34 -9.43 -8.75
N LYS A 191 2.00 -10.60 -8.80
CA LYS A 191 1.87 -11.67 -7.81
C LYS A 191 2.90 -11.56 -6.66
N THR A 192 3.50 -10.38 -6.46
CA THR A 192 4.41 -10.14 -5.32
C THR A 192 3.75 -10.59 -4.01
N PRO A 193 4.36 -11.55 -3.28
CA PRO A 193 3.87 -11.92 -1.96
C PRO A 193 4.17 -10.81 -0.95
N PHE A 194 3.25 -10.56 -0.04
CA PHE A 194 3.37 -9.55 1.01
C PHE A 194 3.54 -10.16 2.42
N GLU A 195 3.75 -11.47 2.51
CA GLU A 195 4.01 -12.21 3.75
C GLU A 195 5.36 -11.88 4.39
#